data_0dff624daeb5cfd27a4b8155c946261f
#
_entry.id   0dff624daeb5cfd27a4b8155c946261f
#
_cell.length_a   1.000
_cell.length_b   1.000
_cell.length_c   1.000
_cell.angle_alpha   90.00
_cell.angle_beta   90.00
_cell.angle_gamma   90.00
#
_symmetry.space_group_name_H-M   'P 1'
#
loop_
_entity.id
_entity.type
_entity.pdbx_description
1 polymer ?
#
loop_
_entity_poly.entity_id
_entity_poly.type
_entity_poly.pdbx_seq_one_letter_code
_entity_poly.pdbx_strand_id
1 'polypeptide(L)'
;MKLRWKLGIGIPVALLVAGVVSWFSVPYFRFWVREAYFSVRPVPPRCKQRAADLQARAERIKAEAKNYLKPGTTKAGVTSFFASQNIPVDFYQIAGHNEVSGQIYVTGLAECANVACGDDSALIGVRVDVDGNGTVVSDPVVVGMYTDCL
;
A
#
# COMPACT_ATOMS: atom_id res chain seq x y z
N MET A 1 -30.96 -9.69 -51.49
CA MET A 1 -31.32 -9.50 -50.06
C MET A 1 -30.52 -10.36 -49.07
N LYS A 2 -29.65 -11.29 -49.49
CA LYS A 2 -28.89 -12.21 -48.62
C LYS A 2 -27.53 -11.67 -48.08
N LEU A 3 -27.02 -10.55 -48.61
CA LEU A 3 -25.69 -10.04 -48.28
C LEU A 3 -25.68 -9.17 -46.99
N ARG A 4 -26.80 -8.48 -46.73
CA ARG A 4 -26.91 -7.58 -45.54
C ARG A 4 -26.91 -8.32 -44.20
N TRP A 5 -27.39 -9.55 -44.18
CA TRP A 5 -27.46 -10.35 -42.96
C TRP A 5 -26.08 -10.90 -42.53
N LYS A 6 -25.20 -11.18 -43.50
CA LYS A 6 -23.86 -11.68 -43.23
C LYS A 6 -22.93 -10.58 -42.65
N LEU A 7 -23.14 -9.32 -43.05
CA LEU A 7 -22.41 -8.17 -42.49
C LEU A 7 -22.86 -7.81 -41.09
N GLY A 8 -24.14 -8.00 -40.73
CA GLY A 8 -24.67 -7.66 -39.42
C GLY A 8 -24.16 -8.58 -38.30
N ILE A 9 -23.81 -9.85 -38.58
CA ILE A 9 -23.32 -10.80 -37.61
C ILE A 9 -21.78 -10.87 -37.61
N GLY A 10 -21.16 -10.65 -38.75
CA GLY A 10 -19.70 -10.74 -38.90
C GLY A 10 -18.94 -9.67 -38.11
N ILE A 11 -19.45 -8.42 -38.05
CA ILE A 11 -18.80 -7.33 -37.34
C ILE A 11 -18.75 -7.57 -35.82
N PRO A 12 -19.85 -7.88 -35.12
CA PRO A 12 -19.79 -8.14 -33.68
C PRO A 12 -18.94 -9.35 -33.32
N VAL A 13 -18.96 -10.42 -34.17
CA VAL A 13 -18.09 -11.58 -33.95
C VAL A 13 -16.61 -11.22 -34.13
N ALA A 14 -16.25 -10.47 -35.14
CA ALA A 14 -14.88 -10.01 -35.35
C ALA A 14 -14.38 -9.12 -34.20
N LEU A 15 -15.22 -8.22 -33.67
CA LEU A 15 -14.91 -7.38 -32.52
C LEU A 15 -14.73 -8.22 -31.25
N LEU A 16 -15.55 -9.23 -31.05
CA LEU A 16 -15.45 -10.15 -29.91
C LEU A 16 -14.15 -10.97 -29.97
N VAL A 17 -13.81 -11.50 -31.14
CA VAL A 17 -12.55 -12.23 -31.35
C VAL A 17 -11.34 -11.31 -31.17
N ALA A 18 -11.38 -10.10 -31.74
CA ALA A 18 -10.31 -9.11 -31.52
C ALA A 18 -10.16 -8.72 -30.05
N GLY A 19 -11.26 -8.56 -29.33
CA GLY A 19 -11.26 -8.29 -27.88
C GLY A 19 -10.63 -9.45 -27.08
N VAL A 20 -10.99 -10.69 -27.40
CA VAL A 20 -10.43 -11.88 -26.75
C VAL A 20 -8.92 -12.02 -27.05
N VAL A 21 -8.52 -11.86 -28.32
CA VAL A 21 -7.11 -11.91 -28.71
C VAL A 21 -6.32 -10.80 -28.03
N SER A 22 -6.85 -9.57 -27.99
CA SER A 22 -6.21 -8.45 -27.28
C SER A 22 -6.09 -8.72 -25.78
N TRP A 23 -7.10 -9.35 -25.17
CA TRP A 23 -7.06 -9.74 -23.75
C TRP A 23 -5.89 -10.68 -23.44
N PHE A 24 -5.57 -11.61 -24.33
CA PHE A 24 -4.47 -12.56 -24.11
C PHE A 24 -3.11 -12.05 -24.58
N SER A 25 -3.07 -11.18 -25.58
CA SER A 25 -1.83 -10.77 -26.26
C SER A 25 -1.25 -9.44 -25.73
N VAL A 26 -2.08 -8.59 -25.11
CA VAL A 26 -1.66 -7.24 -24.69
C VAL A 26 -1.89 -7.09 -23.19
N PRO A 27 -0.85 -7.27 -22.34
CA PRO A 27 -0.99 -7.13 -20.88
C PRO A 27 -1.54 -5.77 -20.46
N TYR A 28 -1.22 -4.69 -21.18
CA TYR A 28 -1.76 -3.35 -20.97
C TYR A 28 -3.28 -3.28 -21.20
N PHE A 29 -3.83 -4.05 -22.13
CA PHE A 29 -5.27 -4.05 -22.39
C PHE A 29 -6.05 -4.66 -21.21
N ARG A 30 -5.52 -5.73 -20.59
CA ARG A 30 -6.10 -6.31 -19.37
C ARG A 30 -6.10 -5.30 -18.23
N PHE A 31 -4.99 -4.58 -18.07
CA PHE A 31 -4.87 -3.53 -17.06
C PHE A 31 -5.95 -2.47 -17.25
N TRP A 32 -6.09 -1.90 -18.45
CA TRP A 32 -7.07 -0.87 -18.76
C TRP A 32 -8.52 -1.32 -18.56
N VAL A 33 -8.88 -2.52 -19.02
CA VAL A 33 -10.24 -3.06 -18.84
C VAL A 33 -10.54 -3.31 -17.37
N ARG A 34 -9.57 -3.83 -16.62
CA ARG A 34 -9.71 -4.01 -15.19
C ARG A 34 -9.87 -2.67 -14.48
N GLU A 35 -9.05 -1.70 -14.77
CA GLU A 35 -9.12 -0.39 -14.16
C GLU A 35 -10.45 0.32 -14.46
N ALA A 36 -10.91 0.29 -15.71
CA ALA A 36 -12.22 0.82 -16.10
C ALA A 36 -13.37 0.12 -15.38
N TYR A 37 -13.32 -1.20 -15.22
CA TYR A 37 -14.35 -1.97 -14.51
C TYR A 37 -14.43 -1.60 -13.03
N PHE A 38 -13.33 -1.33 -12.39
CA PHE A 38 -13.29 -1.06 -10.95
C PHE A 38 -13.44 0.42 -10.62
N SER A 39 -13.10 1.33 -11.53
CA SER A 39 -13.36 2.77 -11.34
C SER A 39 -14.86 3.08 -11.26
N VAL A 40 -15.72 2.23 -11.85
CA VAL A 40 -17.19 2.38 -11.76
C VAL A 40 -17.82 1.57 -10.63
N ARG A 41 -17.06 0.73 -9.94
CA ARG A 41 -17.59 -0.11 -8.87
C ARG A 41 -17.60 0.67 -7.55
N PRO A 42 -18.75 0.74 -6.85
CA PRO A 42 -18.77 1.40 -5.56
C PRO A 42 -17.87 0.64 -4.57
N VAL A 43 -16.99 1.38 -3.88
CA VAL A 43 -16.12 0.81 -2.84
C VAL A 43 -16.99 0.26 -1.72
N PRO A 44 -16.87 -1.03 -1.37
CA PRO A 44 -17.64 -1.63 -0.29
C PRO A 44 -17.49 -0.86 1.02
N PRO A 45 -18.56 -0.71 1.84
CA PRO A 45 -18.48 0.03 3.09
C PRO A 45 -17.38 -0.46 4.03
N ARG A 46 -17.16 -1.77 4.10
CA ARG A 46 -16.09 -2.37 4.91
C ARG A 46 -14.68 -1.97 4.46
N CYS A 47 -14.48 -1.74 3.16
CA CYS A 47 -13.19 -1.29 2.64
C CYS A 47 -12.92 0.17 3.01
N LYS A 48 -13.97 1.01 3.01
CA LYS A 48 -13.87 2.38 3.51
C LYS A 48 -13.57 2.41 5.00
N GLN A 49 -14.23 1.56 5.79
CA GLN A 49 -13.98 1.44 7.22
C GLN A 49 -12.54 1.00 7.49
N ARG A 50 -12.06 -0.02 6.77
CA ARG A 50 -10.69 -0.49 6.88
C ARG A 50 -9.65 0.59 6.57
N ALA A 51 -9.87 1.38 5.52
CA ALA A 51 -8.98 2.50 5.21
C ALA A 51 -8.96 3.55 6.34
N ALA A 52 -10.12 3.86 6.91
CA ALA A 52 -10.23 4.76 8.05
C ALA A 52 -9.53 4.21 9.30
N ASP A 53 -9.67 2.91 9.58
CA ASP A 53 -9.03 2.24 10.71
C ASP A 53 -7.49 2.23 10.57
N LEU A 54 -6.98 1.99 9.36
CA LEU A 54 -5.56 2.06 9.06
C LEU A 54 -5.01 3.47 9.28
N GLN A 55 -5.70 4.47 8.76
CA GLN A 55 -5.35 5.88 8.95
C GLN A 55 -5.34 6.25 10.44
N ALA A 56 -6.39 5.89 11.17
CA ALA A 56 -6.49 6.16 12.61
C ALA A 56 -5.37 5.48 13.41
N ARG A 57 -4.97 4.27 13.01
CA ARG A 57 -3.85 3.55 13.63
C ARG A 57 -2.52 4.26 13.35
N ALA A 58 -2.27 4.67 12.12
CA ALA A 58 -1.06 5.40 11.75
C ALA A 58 -0.95 6.74 12.51
N GLU A 59 -2.03 7.51 12.59
CA GLU A 59 -2.04 8.78 13.34
C GLU A 59 -1.83 8.58 14.85
N ARG A 60 -2.36 7.50 15.43
CA ARG A 60 -2.10 7.15 16.84
C ARG A 60 -0.62 6.85 17.08
N ILE A 61 -0.03 5.98 16.26
CA ILE A 61 1.40 5.64 16.36
C ILE A 61 2.25 6.90 16.18
N LYS A 62 1.89 7.80 15.26
CA LYS A 62 2.57 9.07 15.03
C LYS A 62 2.52 9.99 16.24
N ALA A 63 1.36 10.11 16.89
CA ALA A 63 1.22 10.91 18.10
C ALA A 63 2.05 10.34 19.25
N GLU A 64 2.05 9.03 19.43
CA GLU A 64 2.85 8.35 20.46
C GLU A 64 4.35 8.47 20.13
N ALA A 65 4.78 8.25 18.89
CA ALA A 65 6.17 8.40 18.48
C ALA A 65 6.69 9.82 18.79
N LYS A 66 5.94 10.86 18.44
CA LYS A 66 6.30 12.25 18.78
C LYS A 66 6.45 12.51 20.27
N ASN A 67 5.71 11.78 21.11
CA ASN A 67 5.79 11.93 22.55
C ASN A 67 6.99 11.19 23.17
N TYR A 68 7.28 10.01 22.66
CA TYR A 68 8.28 9.09 23.24
C TYR A 68 9.65 9.17 22.56
N LEU A 69 9.71 9.39 21.24
CA LEU A 69 10.96 9.43 20.46
C LEU A 69 11.43 10.88 20.23
N LYS A 70 11.57 11.65 21.30
CA LYS A 70 12.10 13.02 21.21
C LYS A 70 13.62 13.00 21.09
N PRO A 71 14.23 14.05 20.50
CA PRO A 71 15.67 14.23 20.57
C PRO A 71 16.20 14.07 22.02
N GLY A 72 17.25 13.28 22.19
CA GLY A 72 17.78 12.87 23.48
C GLY A 72 17.22 11.54 24.03
N THR A 73 16.22 10.92 23.40
CA THR A 73 15.76 9.58 23.80
C THR A 73 16.86 8.56 23.54
N THR A 74 17.21 7.79 24.57
CA THR A 74 18.30 6.80 24.50
C THR A 74 17.90 5.57 23.67
N LYS A 75 18.88 4.79 23.23
CA LYS A 75 18.66 3.51 22.51
C LYS A 75 17.70 2.58 23.25
N ALA A 76 17.80 2.49 24.58
CA ALA A 76 16.87 1.68 25.38
C ALA A 76 15.44 2.22 25.30
N GLY A 77 15.25 3.55 25.33
CA GLY A 77 13.95 4.19 25.15
C GLY A 77 13.36 3.93 23.78
N VAL A 78 14.17 4.00 22.71
CA VAL A 78 13.77 3.66 21.37
C VAL A 78 13.30 2.21 21.29
N THR A 79 14.10 1.26 21.77
CA THR A 79 13.73 -0.16 21.77
C THR A 79 12.43 -0.41 22.55
N SER A 80 12.26 0.23 23.72
CA SER A 80 11.04 0.12 24.52
C SER A 80 9.81 0.65 23.78
N PHE A 81 9.93 1.77 23.07
CA PHE A 81 8.83 2.29 22.25
C PHE A 81 8.42 1.31 21.17
N PHE A 82 9.36 0.80 20.37
CA PHE A 82 9.07 -0.14 19.29
C PHE A 82 8.46 -1.44 19.85
N ALA A 83 8.97 -1.95 20.97
CA ALA A 83 8.40 -3.13 21.63
C ALA A 83 6.95 -2.88 22.10
N SER A 84 6.65 -1.71 22.66
CA SER A 84 5.29 -1.35 23.11
C SER A 84 4.26 -1.30 21.97
N GLN A 85 4.73 -1.00 20.77
CA GLN A 85 3.90 -0.97 19.55
C GLN A 85 3.84 -2.32 18.82
N ASN A 86 4.53 -3.35 19.32
CA ASN A 86 4.76 -4.62 18.62
C ASN A 86 5.38 -4.43 17.23
N ILE A 87 6.31 -3.49 17.12
CA ILE A 87 7.04 -3.21 15.89
C ILE A 87 8.43 -3.81 16.01
N PRO A 88 8.84 -4.73 15.13
CA PRO A 88 10.24 -5.14 15.02
C PRO A 88 11.12 -3.92 14.77
N VAL A 89 12.23 -3.82 15.46
CA VAL A 89 13.14 -2.68 15.34
C VAL A 89 14.47 -3.11 14.73
N ASP A 90 14.89 -2.39 13.69
CA ASP A 90 16.18 -2.55 13.04
C ASP A 90 17.01 -1.28 13.21
N PHE A 91 18.27 -1.46 13.61
CA PHE A 91 19.27 -0.41 13.69
C PHE A 91 20.24 -0.58 12.53
N TYR A 92 20.35 0.41 11.66
CA TYR A 92 21.25 0.34 10.53
C TYR A 92 21.93 1.68 10.24
N GLN A 93 22.99 1.61 9.48
CA GLN A 93 23.73 2.77 9.02
C GLN A 93 23.62 2.89 7.53
N ILE A 94 23.12 4.04 7.06
CA ILE A 94 23.01 4.34 5.64
C ILE A 94 23.83 5.61 5.35
N ALA A 95 24.81 5.51 4.46
CA ALA A 95 25.56 6.65 3.91
C ALA A 95 26.03 7.68 4.95
N GLY A 96 26.44 7.23 6.14
CA GLY A 96 26.90 8.09 7.22
C GLY A 96 25.82 8.54 8.21
N HIS A 97 24.57 8.15 8.02
CA HIS A 97 23.49 8.33 8.97
C HIS A 97 23.22 7.04 9.73
N ASN A 98 23.03 7.14 11.03
CA ASN A 98 22.49 6.04 11.82
C ASN A 98 20.98 6.24 11.91
N GLU A 99 20.26 5.24 11.48
CA GLU A 99 18.79 5.24 11.45
C GLU A 99 18.26 4.03 12.20
N VAL A 100 17.14 4.23 12.85
CA VAL A 100 16.34 3.16 13.43
C VAL A 100 15.00 3.15 12.72
N SER A 101 14.62 2.02 12.20
CA SER A 101 13.29 1.88 11.64
C SER A 101 12.62 0.57 12.07
N GLY A 102 11.33 0.55 11.94
CA GLY A 102 10.52 -0.63 12.14
C GLY A 102 9.21 -0.47 11.41
N GLN A 103 8.58 -1.59 11.09
CA GLN A 103 7.36 -1.58 10.29
C GLN A 103 6.37 -2.65 10.76
N ILE A 104 5.08 -2.31 10.65
CA ILE A 104 3.98 -3.23 10.87
C ILE A 104 3.33 -3.51 9.52
N TYR A 105 3.25 -4.78 9.16
CA TYR A 105 2.49 -5.22 8.00
C TYR A 105 1.03 -5.47 8.39
N VAL A 106 0.10 -4.89 7.64
CA VAL A 106 -1.34 -5.07 7.81
C VAL A 106 -1.85 -5.83 6.60
N THR A 107 -2.20 -7.10 6.81
CA THR A 107 -2.71 -7.97 5.75
C THR A 107 -3.96 -7.38 5.11
N GLY A 108 -3.99 -7.35 3.79
CA GLY A 108 -5.08 -6.82 2.99
C GLY A 108 -6.27 -7.76 2.84
N LEU A 109 -7.32 -7.25 2.23
CA LEU A 109 -8.49 -8.00 1.81
C LEU A 109 -8.58 -7.94 0.29
N ALA A 110 -8.54 -9.09 -0.39
CA ALA A 110 -8.56 -9.18 -1.85
C ALA A 110 -9.75 -8.43 -2.49
N GLU A 111 -10.88 -8.34 -1.79
CA GLU A 111 -12.05 -7.61 -2.24
C GLU A 111 -11.95 -6.09 -2.14
N CYS A 112 -10.99 -5.59 -1.34
CA CYS A 112 -10.71 -4.17 -1.17
C CYS A 112 -9.55 -3.72 -2.05
N ALA A 113 -8.84 -4.66 -2.66
CA ALA A 113 -7.72 -4.35 -3.52
C ALA A 113 -8.13 -3.43 -4.67
N ASN A 114 -7.26 -2.50 -4.97
CA ASN A 114 -7.24 -1.92 -6.29
C ASN A 114 -6.90 -3.05 -7.28
N VAL A 115 -7.52 -3.05 -8.43
CA VAL A 115 -7.56 -4.16 -9.39
C VAL A 115 -6.21 -4.60 -9.91
N ALA A 116 -5.28 -3.68 -9.92
CA ALA A 116 -3.92 -3.96 -10.35
C ALA A 116 -3.08 -4.68 -9.29
N CYS A 117 -3.50 -4.68 -8.05
CA CYS A 117 -2.62 -4.81 -6.89
C CYS A 117 -2.84 -6.06 -6.02
N GLY A 118 -3.74 -6.96 -6.41
CA GLY A 118 -3.92 -8.25 -5.73
C GLY A 118 -4.70 -8.20 -4.41
N ASP A 119 -4.26 -7.43 -3.43
CA ASP A 119 -4.97 -7.18 -2.17
C ASP A 119 -4.73 -5.73 -1.68
N ASP A 120 -5.36 -5.31 -0.58
CA ASP A 120 -5.17 -3.99 0.03
C ASP A 120 -4.23 -4.03 1.24
N SER A 121 -3.17 -4.81 1.15
CA SER A 121 -2.14 -4.84 2.19
C SER A 121 -1.51 -3.47 2.40
N ALA A 122 -1.14 -3.18 3.62
CA ALA A 122 -0.60 -1.88 3.99
C ALA A 122 0.56 -2.04 4.98
N LEU A 123 1.42 -1.03 5.00
CA LEU A 123 2.56 -0.92 5.86
C LEU A 123 2.45 0.35 6.70
N ILE A 124 2.70 0.26 8.00
CA ILE A 124 2.95 1.41 8.86
C ILE A 124 4.40 1.36 9.25
N GLY A 125 5.18 2.29 8.72
CA GLY A 125 6.61 2.43 9.03
C GLY A 125 6.86 3.54 10.03
N VAL A 126 7.76 3.31 10.96
CA VAL A 126 8.29 4.32 11.88
C VAL A 126 9.79 4.40 11.67
N ARG A 127 10.30 5.60 11.49
CA ARG A 127 11.72 5.88 11.30
C ARG A 127 12.17 7.02 12.18
N VAL A 128 13.38 6.93 12.73
CA VAL A 128 14.01 8.00 13.50
C VAL A 128 15.52 7.99 13.30
N ASP A 129 16.11 9.15 13.16
CA ASP A 129 17.57 9.28 13.09
C ASP A 129 18.16 9.26 14.49
N VAL A 130 19.30 8.58 14.61
CA VAL A 130 20.03 8.46 15.88
C VAL A 130 21.51 8.79 15.71
N ASP A 131 22.17 9.16 16.78
CA ASP A 131 23.62 9.33 16.81
C ASP A 131 24.37 7.98 16.89
N GLY A 132 25.71 8.02 16.94
CA GLY A 132 26.55 6.81 17.07
C GLY A 132 26.31 5.98 18.33
N ASN A 133 25.64 6.53 19.34
CA ASN A 133 25.27 5.86 20.58
C ASN A 133 23.82 5.33 20.55
N GLY A 134 23.08 5.58 19.46
CA GLY A 134 21.68 5.21 19.33
C GLY A 134 20.72 6.18 20.03
N THR A 135 21.16 7.40 20.32
CA THR A 135 20.32 8.47 20.88
C THR A 135 19.62 9.22 19.77
N VAL A 136 18.33 9.46 19.90
CA VAL A 136 17.50 10.17 18.92
C VAL A 136 18.00 11.60 18.70
N VAL A 137 18.19 12.00 17.45
CA VAL A 137 18.67 13.33 17.04
C VAL A 137 17.64 14.13 16.24
N SER A 138 16.61 13.48 15.70
CA SER A 138 15.55 14.14 14.92
C SER A 138 14.16 13.71 15.36
N ASP A 139 13.14 14.42 14.91
CA ASP A 139 11.76 14.01 15.12
C ASP A 139 11.46 12.71 14.34
N PRO A 140 10.63 11.81 14.90
CA PRO A 140 10.26 10.57 14.22
C PRO A 140 9.37 10.83 13.01
N VAL A 141 9.61 10.04 11.95
CA VAL A 141 8.77 9.99 10.76
C VAL A 141 7.90 8.75 10.82
N VAL A 142 6.58 8.91 10.73
CA VAL A 142 5.63 7.80 10.66
C VAL A 142 4.87 7.89 9.36
N VAL A 143 4.88 6.81 8.60
CA VAL A 143 4.23 6.69 7.28
C VAL A 143 3.32 5.49 7.28
N GLY A 144 2.07 5.69 6.87
CA GLY A 144 1.17 4.61 6.50
C GLY A 144 0.98 4.59 4.99
N MET A 145 1.21 3.46 4.36
CA MET A 145 1.05 3.31 2.91
C MET A 145 0.45 1.94 2.56
N TYR A 146 -0.30 1.91 1.49
CA TYR A 146 -0.68 0.64 0.87
C TYR A 146 0.49 0.08 0.07
N THR A 147 0.72 -1.24 0.16
CA THR A 147 1.87 -1.92 -0.46
C THR A 147 1.51 -2.70 -1.70
N ASP A 148 0.23 -2.83 -1.96
CA ASP A 148 -0.35 -3.63 -3.02
C ASP A 148 -0.12 -3.09 -4.45
N CYS A 149 0.49 -1.91 -4.58
CA CYS A 149 0.82 -1.27 -5.85
C CYS A 149 2.27 -0.79 -5.99
N LEU A 150 3.18 -1.36 -5.24
CA LEU A 150 4.60 -1.05 -5.37
C LEU A 150 5.29 -1.90 -6.45
#